data_409e379312ebbeb68d8a019e97f7ae3c
#
_entry.id   409e379312ebbeb68d8a019e97f7ae3c
#
_cell.length_a   1.000
_cell.length_b   1.000
_cell.length_c   1.000
_cell.angle_alpha   90.00
_cell.angle_beta   90.00
_cell.angle_gamma   90.00
#
_symmetry.space_group_name_H-M   'P 1'
#
loop_
_entity.id
_entity.type
_entity.pdbx_description
1 polymer ?
#
loop_
_entity_poly.entity_id
_entity_poly.type
_entity_poly.pdbx_seq_one_letter_code
_entity_poly.pdbx_strand_id
1 'polypeptide(L)'
;MKKLLLSLAVVAGLTTACTQQKAAEKSNRQLVLYYSENGSTKAVAEELQKQLGADIEAIEVVEPYSGDFQATIERCNKERESGQTPALKALKSNIADYDTIFLGYPIWFGTYAMPIATLVKEQDFEGKVIIPFCTFGSGGLNTSTADLEKAFPKAHILKGYGVRAARVTKAAKELDRFLIENGYKEGSVEKLPEYSAQQPVTDEDKAIFDAACSDYQFPLGTPETVGKRETPDGIDYKYTVKSKGANGEEATSTIFVIVGKEEGAKPEFTEVVR
;
A
#
# COMPACT_ATOMS: atom_id res chain seq x y z
N MET A 1 -22.08 93.83 -4.79
CA MET A 1 -21.16 93.20 -5.72
C MET A 1 -20.32 92.17 -4.92
N LYS A 2 -20.73 90.95 -4.89
CA LYS A 2 -20.11 89.85 -4.13
C LYS A 2 -19.26 89.02 -5.06
N LYS A 3 -17.96 88.97 -4.80
CA LYS A 3 -17.04 88.10 -5.54
C LYS A 3 -17.13 86.68 -4.99
N LEU A 4 -17.44 85.74 -5.84
CA LEU A 4 -17.49 84.30 -5.53
C LEU A 4 -16.11 83.68 -5.85
N LEU A 5 -15.42 83.21 -4.81
CA LEU A 5 -14.17 82.45 -4.94
C LEU A 5 -14.48 81.02 -5.10
N LEU A 6 -14.09 80.47 -6.25
CA LEU A 6 -14.22 79.04 -6.56
C LEU A 6 -12.93 78.35 -6.07
N SER A 7 -13.05 77.52 -5.03
CA SER A 7 -11.94 76.68 -4.54
C SER A 7 -11.99 75.34 -5.26
N LEU A 8 -10.92 75.05 -6.00
CA LEU A 8 -10.70 73.76 -6.70
C LEU A 8 -10.10 72.75 -5.70
N ALA A 9 -10.88 71.76 -5.29
CA ALA A 9 -10.39 70.63 -4.52
C ALA A 9 -9.82 69.57 -5.44
N VAL A 10 -8.51 69.34 -5.37
CA VAL A 10 -7.82 68.22 -6.03
C VAL A 10 -7.99 66.99 -5.13
N VAL A 11 -8.81 66.03 -5.59
CA VAL A 11 -8.93 64.72 -4.96
C VAL A 11 -7.83 63.83 -5.54
N ALA A 12 -6.77 63.60 -4.77
CA ALA A 12 -5.76 62.62 -5.06
C ALA A 12 -6.34 61.23 -4.79
N GLY A 13 -6.70 60.49 -5.84
CA GLY A 13 -7.13 59.09 -5.75
C GLY A 13 -5.94 58.20 -5.46
N LEU A 14 -5.83 57.69 -4.22
CA LEU A 14 -4.96 56.59 -3.88
C LEU A 14 -5.59 55.30 -4.39
N THR A 15 -5.13 54.84 -5.54
CA THR A 15 -5.43 53.45 -6.01
C THR A 15 -4.60 52.51 -5.21
N THR A 16 -5.21 51.94 -4.17
CA THR A 16 -4.67 50.77 -3.46
C THR A 16 -4.75 49.56 -4.41
N ALA A 17 -3.63 49.23 -5.03
CA ALA A 17 -3.49 47.99 -5.74
C ALA A 17 -3.54 46.83 -4.73
N CYS A 18 -4.71 46.24 -4.53
CA CYS A 18 -4.83 44.93 -3.90
C CYS A 18 -4.14 43.89 -4.79
N THR A 19 -2.88 43.63 -4.51
CA THR A 19 -2.23 42.40 -4.96
C THR A 19 -2.93 41.24 -4.25
N GLN A 20 -3.96 40.69 -4.91
CA GLN A 20 -4.45 39.37 -4.54
C GLN A 20 -3.29 38.41 -4.79
N GLN A 21 -2.58 38.07 -3.71
CA GLN A 21 -1.76 36.89 -3.67
C GLN A 21 -2.71 35.71 -3.90
N LYS A 22 -2.75 35.23 -5.15
CA LYS A 22 -3.35 33.96 -5.50
C LYS A 22 -2.66 32.95 -4.61
N ALA A 23 -3.35 32.48 -3.55
CA ALA A 23 -2.90 31.32 -2.82
C ALA A 23 -2.62 30.27 -3.89
N ALA A 24 -1.38 29.82 -4.00
CA ALA A 24 -1.03 28.73 -4.90
C ALA A 24 -1.96 27.59 -4.51
N GLU A 25 -2.85 27.19 -5.42
CA GLU A 25 -3.59 25.94 -5.29
C GLU A 25 -2.50 24.89 -5.06
N LYS A 26 -2.53 24.28 -3.88
CA LYS A 26 -1.63 23.20 -3.54
C LYS A 26 -1.91 22.12 -4.58
N SER A 27 -1.06 22.03 -5.60
CA SER A 27 -1.20 20.99 -6.60
C SER A 27 -1.00 19.68 -5.86
N ASN A 28 -2.04 18.89 -5.73
CA ASN A 28 -1.96 17.56 -5.11
C ASN A 28 -1.21 16.62 -6.06
N ARG A 29 0.11 16.84 -6.22
CA ARG A 29 0.97 16.02 -7.06
C ARG A 29 1.21 14.69 -6.38
N GLN A 30 0.97 13.63 -7.13
CA GLN A 30 1.10 12.26 -6.67
C GLN A 30 2.26 11.57 -7.38
N LEU A 31 3.06 10.82 -6.62
CA LEU A 31 4.13 9.97 -7.13
C LEU A 31 3.88 8.52 -6.73
N VAL A 32 3.96 7.62 -7.67
CA VAL A 32 4.07 6.17 -7.42
C VAL A 32 5.56 5.83 -7.41
N LEU A 33 6.13 5.70 -6.22
CA LEU A 33 7.53 5.39 -5.99
C LEU A 33 7.66 3.94 -5.50
N TYR A 34 8.40 3.09 -6.19
CA TYR A 34 8.41 1.67 -5.85
C TYR A 34 9.74 0.97 -6.07
N TYR A 35 10.00 -0.04 -5.24
CA TYR A 35 11.01 -1.07 -5.49
C TYR A 35 10.34 -2.39 -5.90
N SER A 36 10.89 -3.07 -6.89
CA SER A 36 10.40 -4.38 -7.32
C SER A 36 11.55 -5.28 -7.76
N GLU A 37 11.68 -6.46 -7.15
CA GLU A 37 12.71 -7.42 -7.50
C GLU A 37 12.31 -8.29 -8.70
N ASN A 38 11.11 -8.88 -8.63
CA ASN A 38 10.65 -9.88 -9.60
C ASN A 38 9.50 -9.39 -10.50
N GLY A 39 9.22 -8.09 -10.51
CA GLY A 39 8.17 -7.49 -11.33
C GLY A 39 6.78 -7.45 -10.69
N SER A 40 6.52 -8.15 -9.58
CA SER A 40 5.19 -8.17 -8.97
C SER A 40 4.76 -6.80 -8.44
N THR A 41 5.62 -6.12 -7.68
CA THR A 41 5.33 -4.77 -7.17
C THR A 41 5.27 -3.75 -8.32
N LYS A 42 6.11 -3.92 -9.36
CA LYS A 42 6.06 -3.10 -10.57
C LYS A 42 4.68 -3.16 -11.25
N ALA A 43 4.11 -4.34 -11.42
CA ALA A 43 2.80 -4.51 -12.04
C ALA A 43 1.69 -3.77 -11.27
N VAL A 44 1.75 -3.80 -9.92
CA VAL A 44 0.83 -3.01 -9.07
C VAL A 44 1.08 -1.51 -9.22
N ALA A 45 2.34 -1.07 -9.28
CA ALA A 45 2.72 0.32 -9.46
C ALA A 45 2.23 0.89 -10.80
N GLU A 46 2.38 0.13 -11.89
CA GLU A 46 1.91 0.52 -13.22
C GLU A 46 0.38 0.63 -13.27
N GLU A 47 -0.33 -0.26 -12.58
CA GLU A 47 -1.79 -0.16 -12.49
C GLU A 47 -2.23 1.05 -11.64
N LEU A 48 -1.55 1.36 -10.52
CA LEU A 48 -1.79 2.57 -9.75
C LEU A 48 -1.56 3.83 -10.59
N GLN A 49 -0.43 3.89 -11.32
CA GLN A 49 -0.16 5.00 -12.23
C GLN A 49 -1.28 5.20 -13.23
N LYS A 50 -1.72 4.13 -13.88
CA LYS A 50 -2.80 4.16 -14.87
C LYS A 50 -4.11 4.68 -14.29
N GLN A 51 -4.47 4.24 -13.09
CA GLN A 51 -5.74 4.62 -12.45
C GLN A 51 -5.73 6.03 -11.88
N LEU A 52 -4.57 6.54 -11.43
CA LEU A 52 -4.43 7.85 -10.80
C LEU A 52 -3.93 8.95 -11.76
N GLY A 53 -3.30 8.57 -12.87
CA GLY A 53 -2.58 9.52 -13.73
C GLY A 53 -1.37 10.15 -13.03
N ALA A 54 -0.81 9.48 -12.00
CA ALA A 54 0.30 9.95 -11.20
C ALA A 54 1.64 9.82 -11.94
N ASP A 55 2.65 10.57 -11.49
CA ASP A 55 4.03 10.29 -11.89
C ASP A 55 4.48 8.93 -11.32
N ILE A 56 5.42 8.26 -11.99
CA ILE A 56 5.92 6.95 -11.53
C ILE A 56 7.43 6.88 -11.62
N GLU A 57 8.06 6.31 -10.58
CA GLU A 57 9.49 6.05 -10.57
C GLU A 57 9.83 4.75 -9.85
N ALA A 58 10.76 3.99 -10.43
CA ALA A 58 11.32 2.82 -9.80
C ALA A 58 12.54 3.21 -8.94
N ILE A 59 12.58 2.69 -7.71
CA ILE A 59 13.77 2.71 -6.87
C ILE A 59 14.72 1.66 -7.40
N GLU A 60 15.92 2.08 -7.80
CA GLU A 60 16.94 1.20 -8.32
C GLU A 60 18.11 1.09 -7.35
N VAL A 61 18.57 -0.13 -7.09
CA VAL A 61 19.81 -0.38 -6.32
C VAL A 61 21.02 -0.34 -7.24
N VAL A 62 22.16 0.16 -6.72
CA VAL A 62 23.41 0.24 -7.50
C VAL A 62 23.89 -1.16 -7.88
N GLU A 63 23.83 -2.09 -6.93
CA GLU A 63 24.12 -3.50 -7.15
C GLU A 63 22.81 -4.30 -7.04
N PRO A 64 22.18 -4.68 -8.17
CA PRO A 64 20.93 -5.44 -8.14
C PRO A 64 21.06 -6.74 -7.34
N TYR A 65 19.97 -7.16 -6.71
CA TYR A 65 19.89 -8.53 -6.18
C TYR A 65 19.92 -9.51 -7.36
N SER A 66 20.39 -10.73 -7.12
CA SER A 66 20.63 -11.68 -8.22
C SER A 66 19.38 -12.24 -8.89
N GLY A 67 18.20 -12.01 -8.31
CA GLY A 67 16.95 -12.65 -8.75
C GLY A 67 16.80 -14.10 -8.29
N ASP A 68 17.88 -14.73 -7.81
CA ASP A 68 17.83 -16.02 -7.14
C ASP A 68 17.31 -15.86 -5.71
N PHE A 69 16.35 -16.69 -5.34
CA PHE A 69 15.67 -16.58 -4.04
C PHE A 69 16.63 -16.79 -2.86
N GLN A 70 17.48 -17.83 -2.94
CA GLN A 70 18.40 -18.15 -1.86
C GLN A 70 19.51 -17.10 -1.72
N ALA A 71 20.08 -16.66 -2.82
CA ALA A 71 21.10 -15.61 -2.82
C ALA A 71 20.54 -14.27 -2.32
N THR A 72 19.28 -13.96 -2.65
CA THR A 72 18.59 -12.77 -2.11
C THR A 72 18.42 -12.86 -0.60
N ILE A 73 17.99 -14.02 -0.06
CA ILE A 73 17.89 -14.25 1.38
C ILE A 73 19.24 -14.08 2.07
N GLU A 74 20.30 -14.67 1.55
CA GLU A 74 21.64 -14.60 2.13
C GLU A 74 22.17 -13.17 2.18
N ARG A 75 21.98 -12.41 1.08
CA ARG A 75 22.35 -11.00 1.02
C ARG A 75 21.55 -10.17 2.02
N CYS A 76 20.24 -10.32 2.06
CA CYS A 76 19.38 -9.60 3.00
C CYS A 76 19.73 -9.90 4.46
N ASN A 77 20.05 -11.15 4.79
CA ASN A 77 20.50 -11.50 6.14
C ASN A 77 21.78 -10.77 6.51
N LYS A 78 22.79 -10.73 5.63
CA LYS A 78 24.05 -9.98 5.84
C LYS A 78 23.77 -8.48 6.02
N GLU A 79 22.92 -7.89 5.18
CA GLU A 79 22.53 -6.48 5.28
C GLU A 79 21.86 -6.18 6.63
N ARG A 80 20.94 -7.05 7.08
CA ARG A 80 20.24 -6.90 8.37
C ARG A 80 21.18 -7.08 9.57
N GLU A 81 22.03 -8.08 9.55
CA GLU A 81 22.98 -8.37 10.63
C GLU A 81 24.04 -7.28 10.77
N SER A 82 24.52 -6.74 9.65
CA SER A 82 25.52 -5.66 9.65
C SER A 82 24.93 -4.26 9.85
N GLY A 83 23.59 -4.10 9.74
CA GLY A 83 22.93 -2.79 9.72
C GLY A 83 23.22 -1.96 8.45
N GLN A 84 23.92 -2.56 7.48
CA GLN A 84 24.15 -1.94 6.17
C GLN A 84 22.91 -2.09 5.29
N THR A 85 22.65 -1.07 4.48
CA THR A 85 21.55 -1.09 3.51
C THR A 85 22.11 -0.91 2.10
N PRO A 86 21.46 -1.47 1.07
CA PRO A 86 21.98 -1.40 -0.30
C PRO A 86 22.00 0.06 -0.78
N ALA A 87 23.08 0.47 -1.47
CA ALA A 87 23.16 1.78 -2.09
C ALA A 87 22.10 1.92 -3.20
N LEU A 88 21.42 3.05 -3.26
CA LEU A 88 20.45 3.37 -4.30
C LEU A 88 21.07 4.23 -5.40
N LYS A 89 20.57 4.09 -6.62
CA LYS A 89 20.77 5.11 -7.65
C LYS A 89 19.98 6.36 -7.28
N ALA A 90 20.48 7.52 -7.66
CA ALA A 90 19.77 8.78 -7.42
C ALA A 90 18.37 8.76 -8.05
N LEU A 91 17.37 9.20 -7.31
CA LEU A 91 16.04 9.41 -7.85
C LEU A 91 16.07 10.54 -8.89
N LYS A 92 15.27 10.40 -9.93
CA LYS A 92 15.02 11.45 -10.94
C LYS A 92 13.98 12.44 -10.43
N SER A 93 13.01 11.95 -9.68
CA SER A 93 11.95 12.75 -9.06
C SER A 93 12.48 13.44 -7.81
N ASN A 94 12.18 14.72 -7.67
CA ASN A 94 12.42 15.42 -6.40
C ASN A 94 11.22 15.20 -5.48
N ILE A 95 11.40 14.50 -4.38
CA ILE A 95 10.34 14.18 -3.41
C ILE A 95 9.62 15.44 -2.90
N ALA A 96 10.34 16.57 -2.80
CA ALA A 96 9.76 17.83 -2.35
C ALA A 96 8.60 18.32 -3.24
N ASP A 97 8.57 17.94 -4.52
CA ASP A 97 7.57 18.37 -5.49
C ASP A 97 6.22 17.65 -5.36
N TYR A 98 6.12 16.65 -4.49
CA TYR A 98 4.93 15.81 -4.33
C TYR A 98 4.34 15.95 -2.93
N ASP A 99 3.02 15.96 -2.85
CA ASP A 99 2.28 15.97 -1.58
C ASP A 99 1.94 14.55 -1.12
N THR A 100 1.65 13.67 -2.07
CA THR A 100 1.24 12.28 -1.83
C THR A 100 2.15 11.31 -2.56
N ILE A 101 2.62 10.30 -1.85
CA ILE A 101 3.52 9.26 -2.37
C ILE A 101 2.91 7.90 -2.12
N PHE A 102 2.56 7.20 -3.19
CA PHE A 102 2.25 5.78 -3.14
C PHE A 102 3.58 5.02 -3.11
N LEU A 103 3.94 4.48 -1.94
CA LEU A 103 5.23 3.82 -1.74
C LEU A 103 5.09 2.30 -1.84
N GLY A 104 5.70 1.73 -2.88
CA GLY A 104 5.58 0.31 -3.24
C GLY A 104 6.79 -0.53 -2.90
N TYR A 105 6.58 -1.74 -2.35
CA TYR A 105 7.66 -2.66 -2.00
C TYR A 105 7.19 -4.11 -1.86
N PRO A 106 8.08 -5.09 -2.11
CA PRO A 106 7.81 -6.46 -1.69
C PRO A 106 8.03 -6.61 -0.18
N ILE A 107 7.26 -7.49 0.45
CA ILE A 107 7.48 -7.87 1.84
C ILE A 107 8.61 -8.89 1.90
N TRP A 108 9.70 -8.53 2.60
CA TRP A 108 10.81 -9.39 2.93
C TRP A 108 10.93 -9.53 4.45
N PHE A 109 11.02 -10.76 4.94
CA PHE A 109 11.13 -11.05 6.38
C PHE A 109 10.04 -10.37 7.25
N GLY A 110 8.82 -10.26 6.70
CA GLY A 110 7.66 -9.71 7.39
C GLY A 110 7.55 -8.19 7.38
N THR A 111 8.52 -7.48 6.79
CA THR A 111 8.51 -6.01 6.68
C THR A 111 8.87 -5.56 5.26
N TYR A 112 9.08 -4.26 5.04
CA TYR A 112 9.48 -3.74 3.73
C TYR A 112 10.90 -4.18 3.35
N ALA A 113 11.14 -4.30 2.02
CA ALA A 113 12.44 -4.70 1.47
C ALA A 113 13.56 -3.70 1.80
N MET A 114 14.80 -4.19 1.90
CA MET A 114 15.98 -3.40 2.31
C MET A 114 16.22 -2.11 1.52
N PRO A 115 15.93 -2.01 0.21
CA PRO A 115 16.03 -0.75 -0.53
C PRO A 115 15.16 0.38 0.07
N ILE A 116 14.01 0.05 0.67
CA ILE A 116 13.17 1.04 1.36
C ILE A 116 13.86 1.55 2.63
N ALA A 117 14.61 0.70 3.34
CA ALA A 117 15.40 1.15 4.49
C ALA A 117 16.48 2.17 4.12
N THR A 118 17.05 2.07 2.91
CA THR A 118 17.96 3.09 2.39
C THR A 118 17.21 4.38 2.04
N LEU A 119 16.08 4.26 1.33
CA LEU A 119 15.24 5.41 0.97
C LEU A 119 14.86 6.25 2.20
N VAL A 120 14.47 5.58 3.30
CA VAL A 120 14.16 6.22 4.59
C VAL A 120 15.31 7.08 5.11
N LYS A 121 16.55 6.62 4.93
CA LYS A 121 17.75 7.32 5.42
C LYS A 121 18.17 8.49 4.53
N GLU A 122 17.88 8.41 3.23
CA GLU A 122 18.42 9.33 2.22
C GLU A 122 17.44 10.41 1.78
N GLN A 123 16.12 10.21 1.97
CA GLN A 123 15.10 11.13 1.49
C GLN A 123 14.27 11.72 2.63
N ASP A 124 13.88 12.97 2.45
CA ASP A 124 13.01 13.66 3.42
C ASP A 124 11.54 13.56 3.01
N PHE A 125 10.75 12.94 3.87
CA PHE A 125 9.30 12.78 3.72
C PHE A 125 8.50 13.60 4.73
N GLU A 126 9.12 14.61 5.37
CA GLU A 126 8.42 15.46 6.36
C GLU A 126 7.19 16.13 5.75
N GLY A 127 6.03 15.94 6.40
CA GLY A 127 4.75 16.51 5.99
C GLY A 127 4.12 15.86 4.76
N LYS A 128 4.72 14.80 4.19
CA LYS A 128 4.16 14.06 3.06
C LYS A 128 3.10 13.06 3.52
N VAL A 129 2.12 12.82 2.66
CA VAL A 129 1.20 11.69 2.79
C VAL A 129 1.83 10.49 2.10
N ILE A 130 1.98 9.38 2.81
CA ILE A 130 2.48 8.12 2.26
C ILE A 130 1.37 7.08 2.31
N ILE A 131 1.10 6.47 1.17
CA ILE A 131 0.14 5.38 1.01
C ILE A 131 0.93 4.14 0.62
N PRO A 132 1.22 3.21 1.55
CA PRO A 132 1.98 2.02 1.24
C PRO A 132 1.19 1.07 0.35
N PHE A 133 1.88 0.44 -0.60
CA PHE A 133 1.35 -0.73 -1.28
C PHE A 133 2.42 -1.81 -1.35
N CYS A 134 2.03 -3.06 -1.16
CA CYS A 134 3.02 -4.11 -1.10
C CYS A 134 2.57 -5.40 -1.76
N THR A 135 3.56 -6.18 -2.20
CA THR A 135 3.36 -7.54 -2.68
C THR A 135 4.03 -8.53 -1.74
N PHE A 136 3.41 -9.69 -1.54
CA PHE A 136 3.88 -10.66 -0.57
C PHE A 136 3.56 -12.10 -0.98
N GLY A 137 4.23 -13.07 -0.35
CA GLY A 137 3.88 -14.48 -0.45
C GLY A 137 2.65 -14.84 0.37
N SER A 138 2.55 -14.32 1.60
CA SER A 138 1.45 -14.65 2.51
C SER A 138 0.78 -13.45 3.21
N GLY A 139 1.51 -12.37 3.47
CA GLY A 139 1.01 -11.19 4.20
C GLY A 139 2.14 -10.28 4.62
N GLY A 140 1.87 -9.33 5.52
CA GLY A 140 2.87 -8.42 6.09
C GLY A 140 2.57 -6.94 5.92
N LEU A 141 1.47 -6.57 5.28
CA LEU A 141 1.10 -5.16 5.10
C LEU A 141 1.03 -4.42 6.45
N ASN A 142 0.31 -4.96 7.43
CA ASN A 142 0.13 -4.29 8.72
C ASN A 142 1.46 -4.08 9.45
N THR A 143 2.31 -5.11 9.50
CA THR A 143 3.63 -5.01 10.14
C THR A 143 4.52 -4.01 9.42
N SER A 144 4.60 -4.09 8.09
CA SER A 144 5.43 -3.16 7.32
C SER A 144 4.93 -1.72 7.38
N THR A 145 3.62 -1.49 7.46
CA THR A 145 3.03 -0.16 7.67
C THR A 145 3.43 0.40 9.04
N ALA A 146 3.33 -0.40 10.10
CA ALA A 146 3.77 0.00 11.42
C ALA A 146 5.28 0.30 11.49
N ASP A 147 6.08 -0.41 10.70
CA ASP A 147 7.51 -0.12 10.60
C ASP A 147 7.80 1.15 9.78
N LEU A 148 7.00 1.44 8.75
CA LEU A 148 7.07 2.74 8.03
C LEU A 148 6.69 3.91 8.94
N GLU A 149 5.67 3.78 9.79
CA GLU A 149 5.28 4.81 10.76
C GLU A 149 6.45 5.16 11.71
N LYS A 150 7.20 4.15 12.17
CA LYS A 150 8.41 4.35 12.97
C LYS A 150 9.54 4.98 12.15
N ALA A 151 9.67 4.59 10.89
CA ALA A 151 10.73 5.04 10.00
C ALA A 151 10.53 6.48 9.50
N PHE A 152 9.29 6.88 9.29
CA PHE A 152 8.88 8.22 8.83
C PHE A 152 8.01 8.96 9.87
N PRO A 153 8.53 9.27 11.05
CA PRO A 153 7.72 9.80 12.17
C PRO A 153 7.10 11.18 11.90
N LYS A 154 7.54 11.86 10.85
CA LYS A 154 7.04 13.18 10.43
C LYS A 154 6.17 13.13 9.17
N ALA A 155 5.97 11.96 8.58
CA ALA A 155 5.05 11.75 7.47
C ALA A 155 3.68 11.28 7.98
N HIS A 156 2.67 11.37 7.13
CA HIS A 156 1.32 10.87 7.40
C HIS A 156 1.13 9.55 6.64
N ILE A 157 1.32 8.44 7.35
CA ILE A 157 1.11 7.12 6.75
C ILE A 157 -0.39 6.82 6.78
N LEU A 158 -0.97 6.58 5.62
CA LEU A 158 -2.40 6.24 5.49
C LEU A 158 -2.58 4.75 5.21
N LYS A 159 -3.85 4.31 5.18
CA LYS A 159 -4.20 2.92 4.87
C LYS A 159 -3.60 2.50 3.54
N GLY A 160 -2.88 1.39 3.55
CA GLY A 160 -2.21 0.83 2.39
C GLY A 160 -2.99 -0.29 1.70
N TYR A 161 -2.46 -0.74 0.57
CA TYR A 161 -2.95 -1.89 -0.22
C TYR A 161 -1.90 -3.00 -0.22
N GLY A 162 -2.36 -4.25 -0.10
CA GLY A 162 -1.48 -5.41 -0.16
C GLY A 162 -2.08 -6.53 -1.01
N VAL A 163 -1.24 -7.20 -1.80
CA VAL A 163 -1.68 -8.32 -2.62
C VAL A 163 -0.63 -9.43 -2.67
N ARG A 164 -1.06 -10.69 -2.63
CA ARG A 164 -0.17 -11.81 -2.89
C ARG A 164 0.42 -11.72 -4.29
N ALA A 165 1.71 -12.03 -4.43
CA ALA A 165 2.39 -12.07 -5.74
C ALA A 165 1.67 -13.01 -6.73
N ALA A 166 1.11 -14.13 -6.25
CA ALA A 166 0.32 -15.06 -7.04
C ALA A 166 -1.01 -14.47 -7.58
N ARG A 167 -1.49 -13.35 -7.02
CA ARG A 167 -2.77 -12.71 -7.36
C ARG A 167 -2.63 -11.33 -8.03
N VAL A 168 -1.42 -10.91 -8.37
CA VAL A 168 -1.15 -9.58 -8.95
C VAL A 168 -1.98 -9.31 -10.21
N THR A 169 -2.29 -10.33 -11.00
CA THR A 169 -3.16 -10.20 -12.20
C THR A 169 -4.59 -9.75 -11.88
N LYS A 170 -5.03 -9.88 -10.63
CA LYS A 170 -6.35 -9.44 -10.15
C LYS A 170 -6.33 -8.09 -9.47
N ALA A 171 -5.13 -7.51 -9.28
CA ALA A 171 -4.94 -6.26 -8.54
C ALA A 171 -5.72 -5.07 -9.12
N ALA A 172 -5.94 -5.01 -10.43
CA ALA A 172 -6.59 -3.86 -11.08
C ALA A 172 -7.97 -3.52 -10.47
N LYS A 173 -8.83 -4.53 -10.27
CA LYS A 173 -10.16 -4.34 -9.69
C LYS A 173 -10.11 -4.07 -8.19
N GLU A 174 -9.22 -4.75 -7.48
CA GLU A 174 -9.02 -4.56 -6.05
C GLU A 174 -8.47 -3.15 -5.74
N LEU A 175 -7.54 -2.67 -6.57
CA LEU A 175 -7.00 -1.31 -6.49
C LEU A 175 -8.07 -0.25 -6.77
N ASP A 176 -8.89 -0.43 -7.81
CA ASP A 176 -9.97 0.50 -8.13
C ASP A 176 -10.89 0.69 -6.92
N ARG A 177 -11.34 -0.40 -6.34
CA ARG A 177 -12.13 -0.38 -5.10
C ARG A 177 -11.38 0.30 -3.96
N PHE A 178 -10.12 -0.09 -3.71
CA PHE A 178 -9.29 0.48 -2.64
C PHE A 178 -9.13 1.99 -2.78
N LEU A 179 -8.86 2.48 -3.98
CA LEU A 179 -8.67 3.90 -4.25
C LEU A 179 -9.95 4.71 -4.02
N ILE A 180 -11.10 4.19 -4.44
CA ILE A 180 -12.40 4.85 -4.25
C ILE A 180 -12.81 4.82 -2.78
N GLU A 181 -12.74 3.67 -2.10
CA GLU A 181 -13.12 3.52 -0.68
C GLU A 181 -12.33 4.43 0.26
N ASN A 182 -11.07 4.74 -0.09
CA ASN A 182 -10.19 5.57 0.72
C ASN A 182 -10.08 7.04 0.22
N GLY A 183 -10.89 7.41 -0.79
CA GLY A 183 -10.96 8.79 -1.31
C GLY A 183 -9.74 9.23 -2.11
N TYR A 184 -8.95 8.29 -2.61
CA TYR A 184 -7.80 8.59 -3.48
C TYR A 184 -8.18 8.74 -4.96
N LYS A 185 -9.36 8.26 -5.31
CA LYS A 185 -9.96 8.36 -6.64
C LYS A 185 -11.45 8.66 -6.50
N GLU A 186 -11.99 9.49 -7.39
CA GLU A 186 -13.44 9.73 -7.47
C GLU A 186 -14.16 8.47 -7.94
N GLY A 187 -15.34 8.25 -7.40
CA GLY A 187 -16.18 7.11 -7.74
C GLY A 187 -17.11 6.71 -6.58
N SER A 188 -17.86 5.67 -6.81
CA SER A 188 -18.65 5.01 -5.76
C SER A 188 -18.51 3.50 -5.88
N VAL A 189 -18.35 2.84 -4.75
CA VAL A 189 -18.32 1.38 -4.66
C VAL A 189 -19.31 0.94 -3.59
N GLU A 190 -19.95 -0.19 -3.83
CA GLU A 190 -20.82 -0.79 -2.84
C GLU A 190 -20.01 -1.16 -1.59
N LYS A 191 -20.48 -0.73 -0.42
CA LYS A 191 -19.83 -1.11 0.84
C LYS A 191 -20.00 -2.61 1.06
N LEU A 192 -18.89 -3.30 1.27
CA LEU A 192 -18.92 -4.72 1.57
C LEU A 192 -19.58 -4.96 2.93
N PRO A 193 -20.44 -6.00 3.06
CA PRO A 193 -21.01 -6.36 4.34
C PRO A 193 -19.91 -6.80 5.31
N GLU A 194 -20.24 -6.74 6.60
CA GLU A 194 -19.38 -7.32 7.63
C GLU A 194 -19.38 -8.85 7.51
N TYR A 195 -18.28 -9.47 7.97
CA TYR A 195 -18.25 -10.91 8.09
C TYR A 195 -19.29 -11.40 9.09
N SER A 196 -19.91 -12.53 8.82
CA SER A 196 -20.77 -13.20 9.80
C SER A 196 -20.00 -13.49 11.10
N ALA A 197 -20.75 -13.77 12.17
CA ALA A 197 -20.13 -14.29 13.39
C ALA A 197 -19.31 -15.55 13.09
N GLN A 198 -18.18 -15.70 13.79
CA GLN A 198 -17.34 -16.88 13.68
C GLN A 198 -18.08 -18.14 14.11
N GLN A 199 -18.09 -19.16 13.27
CA GLN A 199 -18.68 -20.47 13.51
C GLN A 199 -17.60 -21.55 13.42
N PRO A 200 -17.77 -22.69 14.08
CA PRO A 200 -16.89 -23.84 13.88
C PRO A 200 -16.79 -24.20 12.40
N VAL A 201 -15.58 -24.55 11.94
CA VAL A 201 -15.32 -24.97 10.56
C VAL A 201 -16.03 -26.28 10.26
N THR A 202 -16.84 -26.32 9.18
CA THR A 202 -17.44 -27.54 8.65
C THR A 202 -16.48 -28.28 7.73
N ASP A 203 -16.80 -29.50 7.32
CA ASP A 203 -16.00 -30.25 6.34
C ASP A 203 -15.92 -29.52 5.00
N GLU A 204 -17.00 -28.84 4.57
CA GLU A 204 -17.03 -28.02 3.37
C GLU A 204 -16.09 -26.79 3.51
N ASP A 205 -16.14 -26.08 4.64
CA ASP A 205 -15.27 -24.95 4.90
C ASP A 205 -13.80 -25.36 4.92
N LYS A 206 -13.52 -26.54 5.49
CA LYS A 206 -12.18 -27.11 5.50
C LYS A 206 -11.69 -27.45 4.09
N ALA A 207 -12.54 -28.02 3.26
CA ALA A 207 -12.19 -28.32 1.86
C ALA A 207 -11.87 -27.04 1.06
N ILE A 208 -12.63 -25.96 1.27
CA ILE A 208 -12.36 -24.64 0.67
C ILE A 208 -11.01 -24.11 1.15
N PHE A 209 -10.73 -24.15 2.46
CA PHE A 209 -9.47 -23.72 3.03
C PHE A 209 -8.28 -24.50 2.47
N ASP A 210 -8.36 -25.84 2.45
CA ASP A 210 -7.31 -26.72 1.95
C ASP A 210 -7.04 -26.46 0.46
N ALA A 211 -8.09 -26.30 -0.35
CA ALA A 211 -7.97 -25.99 -1.78
C ALA A 211 -7.33 -24.62 -2.02
N ALA A 212 -7.74 -23.59 -1.26
CA ALA A 212 -7.20 -22.24 -1.38
C ALA A 212 -5.71 -22.16 -1.01
N CYS A 213 -5.29 -22.95 -0.03
CA CYS A 213 -3.93 -22.91 0.52
C CYS A 213 -2.98 -23.92 -0.13
N SER A 214 -3.45 -24.72 -1.10
CA SER A 214 -2.69 -25.82 -1.70
C SER A 214 -1.43 -25.39 -2.46
N ASP A 215 -1.38 -24.14 -2.94
CA ASP A 215 -0.22 -23.56 -3.64
C ASP A 215 0.83 -22.96 -2.69
N TYR A 216 0.54 -22.91 -1.39
CA TYR A 216 1.41 -22.31 -0.41
C TYR A 216 2.31 -23.34 0.28
N GLN A 217 3.63 -23.14 0.17
CA GLN A 217 4.63 -24.15 0.57
C GLN A 217 4.80 -24.31 2.09
N PHE A 218 4.33 -23.34 2.88
CA PHE A 218 4.53 -23.35 4.33
C PHE A 218 3.24 -23.72 5.06
N PRO A 219 3.32 -24.51 6.15
CA PRO A 219 2.14 -24.87 6.93
C PRO A 219 1.43 -23.62 7.46
N LEU A 220 0.15 -23.49 7.20
CA LEU A 220 -0.66 -22.39 7.73
C LEU A 220 -1.37 -22.74 9.04
N GLY A 221 -1.39 -24.01 9.41
CA GLY A 221 -2.05 -24.53 10.61
C GLY A 221 -3.43 -25.12 10.32
N THR A 222 -4.23 -25.27 11.38
CA THR A 222 -5.56 -25.88 11.33
C THR A 222 -6.64 -24.81 11.50
N PRO A 223 -7.59 -24.67 10.58
CA PRO A 223 -8.70 -23.75 10.72
C PRO A 223 -9.68 -24.24 11.79
N GLU A 224 -10.02 -23.38 12.75
CA GLU A 224 -10.94 -23.70 13.85
C GLU A 224 -12.32 -23.07 13.66
N THR A 225 -12.33 -21.78 13.28
CA THR A 225 -13.58 -21.05 13.04
C THR A 225 -13.50 -20.26 11.74
N VAL A 226 -14.67 -19.93 11.20
CA VAL A 226 -14.82 -19.17 9.97
C VAL A 226 -15.99 -18.20 10.04
N GLY A 227 -15.78 -16.97 9.62
CA GLY A 227 -16.80 -16.00 9.26
C GLY A 227 -16.86 -15.84 7.76
N LYS A 228 -18.05 -15.64 7.20
CA LYS A 228 -18.28 -15.51 5.76
C LYS A 228 -18.96 -14.19 5.45
N ARG A 229 -18.72 -13.65 4.26
CA ARG A 229 -19.52 -12.54 3.72
C ARG A 229 -19.72 -12.74 2.22
N GLU A 230 -20.88 -12.39 1.74
CA GLU A 230 -21.14 -12.30 0.31
C GLU A 230 -20.64 -10.94 -0.21
N THR A 231 -20.04 -10.96 -1.39
CA THR A 231 -19.53 -9.77 -2.06
C THR A 231 -19.99 -9.73 -3.52
N PRO A 232 -19.90 -8.60 -4.21
CA PRO A 232 -20.15 -8.54 -5.64
C PRO A 232 -19.32 -9.54 -6.44
N ASP A 233 -18.18 -9.98 -5.92
CA ASP A 233 -17.21 -10.84 -6.61
C ASP A 233 -17.28 -12.31 -6.20
N GLY A 234 -17.99 -12.63 -5.12
CA GLY A 234 -18.06 -14.01 -4.63
C GLY A 234 -18.32 -14.06 -3.13
N ILE A 235 -17.73 -15.05 -2.49
CA ILE A 235 -17.81 -15.23 -1.04
C ILE A 235 -16.41 -15.09 -0.46
N ASP A 236 -16.26 -14.19 0.50
CA ASP A 236 -15.06 -14.06 1.29
C ASP A 236 -15.17 -14.86 2.59
N TYR A 237 -14.12 -15.57 2.92
CA TYR A 237 -13.96 -16.37 4.12
C TYR A 237 -12.87 -15.77 5.00
N LYS A 238 -13.15 -15.65 6.29
CA LYS A 238 -12.20 -15.21 7.32
C LYS A 238 -12.02 -16.34 8.32
N TYR A 239 -10.96 -17.11 8.17
CA TYR A 239 -10.64 -18.22 9.05
C TYR A 239 -9.80 -17.76 10.24
N THR A 240 -10.11 -18.26 11.42
CA THR A 240 -9.21 -18.27 12.58
C THR A 240 -8.47 -19.60 12.59
N VAL A 241 -7.16 -19.55 12.57
CA VAL A 241 -6.29 -20.71 12.37
C VAL A 241 -5.30 -20.83 13.52
N LYS A 242 -5.14 -22.03 14.07
CA LYS A 242 -4.10 -22.36 15.02
C LYS A 242 -2.93 -23.08 14.37
N SER A 243 -1.75 -22.65 14.72
CA SER A 243 -0.49 -23.27 14.28
C SER A 243 0.44 -23.46 15.46
N LYS A 244 1.41 -24.36 15.32
CA LYS A 244 2.50 -24.51 16.29
C LYS A 244 3.79 -23.97 15.66
N GLY A 245 4.43 -23.03 16.32
CA GLY A 245 5.76 -22.56 15.95
C GLY A 245 6.82 -23.65 16.09
N ALA A 246 8.01 -23.42 15.54
CA ALA A 246 9.12 -24.34 15.62
C ALA A 246 9.58 -24.65 17.07
N ASN A 247 9.30 -23.74 17.99
CA ASN A 247 9.54 -23.87 19.43
C ASN A 247 8.38 -24.56 20.19
N GLY A 248 7.33 -25.02 19.48
CA GLY A 248 6.15 -25.65 20.06
C GLY A 248 5.10 -24.67 20.62
N GLU A 249 5.35 -23.37 20.57
CA GLU A 249 4.36 -22.36 20.99
C GLU A 249 3.17 -22.34 20.05
N GLU A 250 1.98 -22.21 20.62
CA GLU A 250 0.74 -22.05 19.84
C GLU A 250 0.62 -20.60 19.38
N ALA A 251 0.32 -20.44 18.10
CA ALA A 251 0.04 -19.15 17.50
C ALA A 251 -1.32 -19.16 16.80
N THR A 252 -2.03 -18.05 16.91
CA THR A 252 -3.30 -17.84 16.21
C THR A 252 -3.10 -16.82 15.10
N SER A 253 -3.60 -17.14 13.92
CA SER A 253 -3.58 -16.23 12.76
C SER A 253 -4.96 -16.15 12.12
N THR A 254 -5.18 -15.10 11.36
CA THR A 254 -6.36 -14.94 10.51
C THR A 254 -5.95 -15.17 9.06
N ILE A 255 -6.66 -16.07 8.37
CA ILE A 255 -6.43 -16.36 6.96
C ILE A 255 -7.67 -15.97 6.17
N PHE A 256 -7.45 -15.19 5.13
CA PHE A 256 -8.49 -14.75 4.22
C PHE A 256 -8.46 -15.56 2.93
N VAL A 257 -9.65 -16.01 2.51
CA VAL A 257 -9.85 -16.78 1.29
C VAL A 257 -11.03 -16.17 0.52
N ILE A 258 -10.95 -16.18 -0.80
CA ILE A 258 -12.03 -15.75 -1.69
C ILE A 258 -12.43 -16.92 -2.59
N VAL A 259 -13.73 -17.11 -2.79
CA VAL A 259 -14.29 -17.97 -3.81
C VAL A 259 -15.10 -17.12 -4.78
N GLY A 260 -14.69 -17.05 -6.03
CA GLY A 260 -15.37 -16.25 -7.06
C GLY A 260 -16.78 -16.78 -7.37
N LYS A 261 -17.63 -15.92 -7.97
CA LYS A 261 -19.02 -16.28 -8.38
C LYS A 261 -19.10 -17.17 -9.61
N GLU A 262 -18.04 -17.26 -10.38
CA GLU A 262 -18.03 -18.02 -11.63
C GLU A 262 -18.13 -19.52 -11.34
N GLU A 263 -18.89 -20.22 -12.14
CA GLU A 263 -19.01 -21.69 -12.01
C GLU A 263 -17.62 -22.34 -12.14
N GLY A 264 -17.26 -23.15 -11.14
CA GLY A 264 -15.94 -23.77 -11.07
C GLY A 264 -14.81 -22.86 -10.59
N ALA A 265 -15.11 -21.67 -10.07
CA ALA A 265 -14.12 -20.79 -9.47
C ALA A 265 -13.37 -21.51 -8.35
N LYS A 266 -12.04 -21.50 -8.45
CA LYS A 266 -11.18 -22.11 -7.42
C LYS A 266 -11.06 -21.17 -6.24
N PRO A 267 -11.10 -21.70 -5.00
CA PRO A 267 -10.77 -20.91 -3.81
C PRO A 267 -9.35 -20.32 -3.91
N GLU A 268 -9.19 -19.09 -3.48
CA GLU A 268 -7.92 -18.38 -3.51
C GLU A 268 -7.56 -17.84 -2.13
N PHE A 269 -6.41 -18.22 -1.66
CA PHE A 269 -5.79 -17.64 -0.47
C PHE A 269 -5.32 -16.21 -0.78
N THR A 270 -5.73 -15.24 0.04
CA THR A 270 -5.41 -13.82 -0.21
C THR A 270 -4.40 -13.25 0.77
N GLU A 271 -4.50 -13.55 2.06
CA GLU A 271 -3.60 -13.01 3.08
C GLU A 271 -3.60 -13.82 4.38
N VAL A 272 -2.47 -13.80 5.08
CA VAL A 272 -2.35 -14.16 6.50
C VAL A 272 -2.09 -12.90 7.33
N VAL A 273 -2.90 -12.69 8.36
CA VAL A 273 -2.67 -11.68 9.40
C VAL A 273 -2.31 -12.40 10.70
N ARG A 274 -1.14 -12.08 11.26
CA ARG A 274 -0.58 -12.62 12.51
C ARG A 274 -0.57 -11.58 13.59
#